data_3605ecbaf9b4ae454629aca4c30ac265
#
_entry.id   3605ecbaf9b4ae454629aca4c30ac265
#
_cell.length_a   1.000
_cell.length_b   1.000
_cell.length_c   1.000
_cell.angle_alpha   90.00
_cell.angle_beta   90.00
_cell.angle_gamma   90.00
#
_symmetry.space_group_name_H-M   'P 1'
#
loop_
_entity.id
_entity.type
_entity.pdbx_description
1 polymer ?
#
loop_
_entity_poly.entity_id
_entity_poly.type
_entity_poly.pdbx_seq_one_letter_code
_entity_poly.pdbx_strand_id
1 'polypeptide(L)'
;MPRKKRSEAFAERSQRNKKRSQKSVRTSRNSRKELRRKKYRQRRIISLIVFVLILLSPLFIYQKFINTPQRSINKAVDAIKELDYERENKYFDKLVKVEDVLKKSYSLNKKEQEEFLKANFKNLKVEVKDKKKTKDGLEVDVEVSNVCYIDVFDSLKKDRLHKTFVKELADEKQDKKTKKAKLLMDKKFSYYKIYESRDFVDGILGGALKYSEDERWGCKNTASFFVKHIILFLSNFNILVCQVI
;
A
#
# COMPACT_ATOMS: atom_id res chain seq x y z
N MET A 1 18.64 5.48 -103.55
CA MET A 1 18.11 6.03 -102.28
C MET A 1 17.43 4.90 -101.53
N PRO A 2 17.85 4.50 -100.55
CA PRO A 2 17.50 4.73 -99.08
C PRO A 2 18.25 3.91 -98.05
N ARG A 3 19.47 3.40 -98.34
CA ARG A 3 20.21 2.61 -97.37
C ARG A 3 20.70 3.43 -96.13
N LYS A 4 21.06 4.70 -96.32
CA LYS A 4 21.47 5.59 -95.25
C LYS A 4 20.36 5.82 -94.23
N LYS A 5 19.11 6.07 -94.64
CA LYS A 5 17.98 6.30 -93.69
C LYS A 5 17.64 5.10 -92.80
N ARG A 6 17.88 3.87 -93.30
CA ARG A 6 17.64 2.63 -92.49
C ARG A 6 18.68 2.41 -91.41
N SER A 7 19.92 2.75 -91.67
CA SER A 7 20.99 2.63 -90.64
C SER A 7 20.86 3.68 -89.48
N GLU A 8 20.46 4.90 -89.85
CA GLU A 8 20.20 5.95 -88.87
C GLU A 8 18.99 5.62 -87.98
N ALA A 9 17.89 5.13 -88.59
CA ALA A 9 16.72 4.69 -87.79
C ALA A 9 17.04 3.51 -86.82
N PHE A 10 17.91 2.61 -87.28
CA PHE A 10 18.36 1.49 -86.40
C PHE A 10 19.24 1.96 -85.24
N ALA A 11 20.16 2.90 -85.54
CA ALA A 11 21.00 3.50 -84.50
C ALA A 11 20.17 4.28 -83.50
N GLU A 12 19.18 5.01 -83.93
CA GLU A 12 18.28 5.79 -83.03
C GLU A 12 17.40 4.87 -82.18
N ARG A 13 16.89 3.77 -82.72
CA ARG A 13 16.17 2.74 -81.97
C ARG A 13 17.05 2.08 -80.95
N SER A 14 18.30 1.75 -81.23
CA SER A 14 19.24 1.18 -80.34
C SER A 14 19.57 2.12 -79.20
N GLN A 15 19.75 3.41 -79.48
CA GLN A 15 19.97 4.42 -78.45
C GLN A 15 18.74 4.62 -77.53
N ARG A 16 17.54 4.65 -78.09
CA ARG A 16 16.28 4.71 -77.31
C ARG A 16 16.12 3.51 -76.34
N ASN A 17 16.44 2.30 -76.83
CA ASN A 17 16.38 1.09 -76.01
C ASN A 17 17.41 1.10 -74.91
N LYS A 18 18.67 1.55 -75.15
CA LYS A 18 19.69 1.74 -74.16
C LYS A 18 19.25 2.75 -73.09
N LYS A 19 18.67 3.91 -73.50
CA LYS A 19 18.17 4.91 -72.54
C LYS A 19 16.97 4.36 -71.73
N ARG A 20 16.06 3.58 -72.32
CA ARG A 20 14.95 2.94 -71.61
C ARG A 20 15.45 1.89 -70.60
N SER A 21 16.40 1.04 -70.94
CA SER A 21 16.95 0.03 -70.01
C SER A 21 17.72 0.67 -68.89
N GLN A 22 18.50 1.71 -69.16
CA GLN A 22 19.20 2.45 -68.08
C GLN A 22 18.24 3.17 -67.09
N LYS A 23 17.11 3.72 -67.61
CA LYS A 23 16.07 4.35 -66.79
C LYS A 23 15.35 3.33 -65.94
N SER A 24 15.02 2.14 -66.42
CA SER A 24 14.41 1.05 -65.65
C SER A 24 15.30 0.50 -64.56
N VAL A 25 16.59 0.34 -64.82
CA VAL A 25 17.59 -0.11 -63.84
C VAL A 25 17.77 0.96 -62.72
N ARG A 26 17.78 2.25 -63.07
CA ARG A 26 17.87 3.33 -62.07
C ARG A 26 16.64 3.39 -61.17
N THR A 27 15.42 3.25 -61.70
CA THR A 27 14.19 3.23 -60.93
C THR A 27 14.13 2.01 -59.97
N SER A 28 14.55 0.84 -60.46
CA SER A 28 14.58 -0.36 -59.61
C SER A 28 15.64 -0.26 -58.48
N ARG A 29 16.79 0.36 -58.73
CA ARG A 29 17.81 0.62 -57.67
C ARG A 29 17.31 1.60 -56.62
N ASN A 30 16.61 2.64 -57.02
CA ASN A 30 16.07 3.64 -56.08
C ASN A 30 14.94 3.04 -55.23
N SER A 31 14.04 2.26 -55.82
CA SER A 31 12.98 1.58 -55.05
C SER A 31 13.55 0.57 -54.03
N ARG A 32 14.61 -0.15 -54.40
CA ARG A 32 15.32 -1.05 -53.43
C ARG A 32 16.00 -0.28 -52.29
N LYS A 33 16.57 0.89 -52.57
CA LYS A 33 17.16 1.75 -51.51
C LYS A 33 16.08 2.31 -50.57
N GLU A 34 14.94 2.72 -51.09
CA GLU A 34 13.82 3.19 -50.31
C GLU A 34 13.21 2.09 -49.41
N LEU A 35 13.04 0.89 -49.92
CA LEU A 35 12.60 -0.28 -49.19
C LEU A 35 13.57 -0.62 -48.04
N ARG A 36 14.89 -0.56 -48.31
CA ARG A 36 15.89 -0.74 -47.25
C ARG A 36 15.83 0.35 -46.19
N ARG A 37 15.64 1.62 -46.57
CA ARG A 37 15.48 2.74 -45.63
C ARG A 37 14.21 2.59 -44.78
N LYS A 38 13.08 2.17 -45.39
CA LYS A 38 11.82 1.89 -44.65
C LYS A 38 12.01 0.76 -43.64
N LYS A 39 12.60 -0.36 -44.05
CA LYS A 39 12.92 -1.48 -43.12
C LYS A 39 13.85 -1.07 -42.02
N TYR A 40 14.85 -0.24 -42.27
CA TYR A 40 15.77 0.24 -41.25
C TYR A 40 15.10 1.19 -40.26
N ARG A 41 14.23 2.09 -40.72
CA ARG A 41 13.40 2.95 -39.88
C ARG A 41 12.45 2.10 -39.01
N GLN A 42 11.77 1.12 -39.58
CA GLN A 42 10.92 0.21 -38.83
C GLN A 42 11.70 -0.54 -37.70
N ARG A 43 12.86 -1.08 -38.05
CA ARG A 43 13.72 -1.75 -37.05
C ARG A 43 14.15 -0.82 -35.93
N ARG A 44 14.51 0.41 -36.21
CA ARG A 44 14.82 1.44 -35.18
C ARG A 44 13.65 1.74 -34.29
N ILE A 45 12.44 1.91 -34.86
CA ILE A 45 11.21 2.16 -34.10
C ILE A 45 10.90 0.96 -33.20
N ILE A 46 10.96 -0.26 -33.74
CA ILE A 46 10.74 -1.47 -32.95
C ILE A 46 11.77 -1.60 -31.82
N SER A 47 13.05 -1.35 -32.09
CA SER A 47 14.11 -1.35 -31.08
C SER A 47 13.86 -0.32 -29.99
N LEU A 48 13.41 0.89 -30.33
CA LEU A 48 13.05 1.92 -29.36
C LEU A 48 11.84 1.49 -28.49
N ILE A 49 10.82 0.92 -29.09
CA ILE A 49 9.65 0.42 -28.36
C ILE A 49 10.07 -0.68 -27.38
N VAL A 50 10.86 -1.65 -27.82
CA VAL A 50 11.37 -2.73 -26.96
C VAL A 50 12.22 -2.15 -25.82
N PHE A 51 13.08 -1.19 -26.10
CA PHE A 51 13.90 -0.52 -25.08
C PHE A 51 13.04 0.19 -24.03
N VAL A 52 12.00 0.93 -24.45
CA VAL A 52 11.05 1.59 -23.55
C VAL A 52 10.29 0.56 -22.70
N LEU A 53 9.85 -0.56 -23.29
CA LEU A 53 9.17 -1.63 -22.55
C LEU A 53 10.10 -2.27 -21.49
N ILE A 54 11.38 -2.48 -21.81
CA ILE A 54 12.36 -2.98 -20.84
C ILE A 54 12.56 -1.98 -19.69
N LEU A 55 12.64 -0.68 -19.97
CA LEU A 55 12.77 0.35 -18.94
C LEU A 55 11.52 0.47 -18.03
N LEU A 56 10.32 0.24 -18.60
CA LEU A 56 9.07 0.32 -17.85
C LEU A 56 8.73 -0.98 -17.10
N SER A 57 9.32 -2.11 -17.51
CA SER A 57 9.01 -3.42 -16.91
C SER A 57 9.26 -3.47 -15.39
N PRO A 58 10.36 -2.95 -14.82
CA PRO A 58 10.57 -2.99 -13.37
C PRO A 58 9.54 -2.15 -12.59
N LEU A 59 9.07 -1.03 -13.15
CA LEU A 59 8.00 -0.24 -12.54
C LEU A 59 6.69 -1.01 -12.49
N PHE A 60 6.36 -1.73 -13.57
CA PHE A 60 5.16 -2.55 -13.63
C PHE A 60 5.22 -3.73 -12.64
N ILE A 61 6.36 -4.40 -12.55
CA ILE A 61 6.61 -5.48 -11.58
C ILE A 61 6.49 -4.95 -10.15
N TYR A 62 7.12 -3.81 -9.86
CA TYR A 62 7.04 -3.15 -8.56
C TYR A 62 5.58 -2.87 -8.16
N GLN A 63 4.82 -2.25 -9.05
CA GLN A 63 3.42 -1.88 -8.78
C GLN A 63 2.50 -3.10 -8.58
N LYS A 64 2.75 -4.20 -9.29
CA LYS A 64 1.89 -5.39 -9.24
C LYS A 64 2.24 -6.34 -8.11
N PHE A 65 3.54 -6.55 -7.84
CA PHE A 65 4.01 -7.60 -6.93
C PHE A 65 4.57 -7.06 -5.61
N ILE A 66 5.14 -5.86 -5.62
CA ILE A 66 5.78 -5.29 -4.43
C ILE A 66 4.85 -4.34 -3.71
N ASN A 67 4.16 -3.45 -4.42
CA ASN A 67 3.21 -2.52 -3.82
C ASN A 67 1.83 -3.19 -3.65
N THR A 68 1.70 -4.02 -2.62
CA THR A 68 0.47 -4.75 -2.29
C THR A 68 -0.16 -4.22 -1.00
N PRO A 69 -1.50 -4.31 -0.84
CA PRO A 69 -2.19 -3.92 0.40
C PRO A 69 -1.64 -4.65 1.62
N GLN A 70 -1.45 -5.98 1.53
CA GLN A 70 -0.89 -6.80 2.61
C GLN A 70 0.49 -6.29 3.07
N ARG A 71 1.38 -5.97 2.11
CA ARG A 71 2.71 -5.47 2.44
C ARG A 71 2.65 -4.08 3.12
N SER A 72 1.72 -3.23 2.70
CA SER A 72 1.52 -1.92 3.34
C SER A 72 0.99 -2.08 4.76
N ILE A 73 0.03 -2.99 4.97
CA ILE A 73 -0.49 -3.32 6.31
C ILE A 73 0.62 -3.90 7.19
N ASN A 74 1.40 -4.86 6.70
CA ASN A 74 2.50 -5.43 7.49
C ASN A 74 3.50 -4.36 7.94
N LYS A 75 3.92 -3.49 7.01
CA LYS A 75 4.83 -2.38 7.35
C LYS A 75 4.22 -1.37 8.31
N ALA A 76 2.92 -1.15 8.21
CA ALA A 76 2.18 -0.30 9.14
C ALA A 76 2.12 -0.93 10.54
N VAL A 77 1.85 -2.23 10.64
CA VAL A 77 1.89 -2.99 11.90
C VAL A 77 3.28 -3.01 12.52
N ASP A 78 4.33 -3.18 11.69
CA ASP A 78 5.71 -3.11 12.17
C ASP A 78 6.04 -1.72 12.74
N ALA A 79 5.56 -0.64 12.09
CA ALA A 79 5.74 0.72 12.59
C ALA A 79 5.07 0.92 13.96
N ILE A 80 3.84 0.42 14.16
CA ILE A 80 3.14 0.43 15.45
C ILE A 80 3.97 -0.30 16.53
N LYS A 81 4.45 -1.51 16.22
CA LYS A 81 5.24 -2.31 17.18
C LYS A 81 6.56 -1.67 17.58
N GLU A 82 7.18 -0.97 16.62
CA GLU A 82 8.45 -0.25 16.84
C GLU A 82 8.26 1.15 17.43
N LEU A 83 7.02 1.64 17.53
CA LEU A 83 6.65 3.02 17.89
C LEU A 83 7.33 4.06 16.98
N ASP A 84 7.43 3.75 15.68
CA ASP A 84 7.96 4.64 14.66
C ASP A 84 6.85 5.55 14.12
N TYR A 85 6.62 6.65 14.81
CA TYR A 85 5.55 7.60 14.51
C TYR A 85 5.65 8.23 13.13
N GLU A 86 6.85 8.36 12.54
CA GLU A 86 7.00 8.89 11.19
C GLU A 86 6.47 7.90 10.15
N ARG A 87 6.87 6.62 10.29
CA ARG A 87 6.33 5.56 9.43
C ARG A 87 4.85 5.35 9.64
N GLU A 88 4.39 5.41 10.88
CA GLU A 88 2.99 5.24 11.22
C GLU A 88 2.10 6.33 10.57
N ASN A 89 2.45 7.60 10.71
CA ASN A 89 1.76 8.72 10.05
C ASN A 89 1.75 8.63 8.52
N LYS A 90 2.74 7.94 7.94
CA LYS A 90 2.76 7.67 6.51
C LYS A 90 1.63 6.72 6.10
N TYR A 91 1.37 5.69 6.90
CA TYR A 91 0.38 4.66 6.58
C TYR A 91 -1.01 4.98 7.12
N PHE A 92 -1.11 5.51 8.33
CA PHE A 92 -2.37 5.80 9.01
C PHE A 92 -2.70 7.29 9.01
N ASP A 93 -3.98 7.60 9.25
CA ASP A 93 -4.45 8.97 9.32
C ASP A 93 -4.64 9.46 10.76
N LYS A 94 -5.19 8.61 11.62
CA LYS A 94 -5.62 8.99 12.99
C LYS A 94 -5.04 8.15 14.11
N LEU A 95 -4.42 7.00 13.83
CA LEU A 95 -4.01 6.03 14.86
C LEU A 95 -3.02 6.61 15.87
N VAL A 96 -2.06 7.41 15.44
CA VAL A 96 -1.08 8.08 16.32
C VAL A 96 -1.75 8.89 17.44
N LYS A 97 -2.90 9.51 17.15
CA LYS A 97 -3.66 10.26 18.17
C LYS A 97 -4.23 9.33 19.25
N VAL A 98 -4.66 8.12 18.87
CA VAL A 98 -5.17 7.11 19.82
C VAL A 98 -4.05 6.65 20.75
N GLU A 99 -2.87 6.38 20.19
CA GLU A 99 -1.71 5.99 20.98
C GLU A 99 -1.24 7.09 21.94
N ASP A 100 -1.23 8.34 21.50
CA ASP A 100 -0.91 9.49 22.36
C ASP A 100 -1.83 9.61 23.56
N VAL A 101 -3.08 9.28 23.37
CA VAL A 101 -4.03 9.28 24.49
C VAL A 101 -3.82 8.08 25.40
N LEU A 102 -3.62 6.89 24.85
CA LEU A 102 -3.34 5.69 25.64
C LEU A 102 -2.14 5.90 26.55
N LYS A 103 -1.01 6.37 26.00
CA LYS A 103 0.20 6.58 26.80
C LYS A 103 0.04 7.63 27.89
N LYS A 104 -0.60 8.77 27.58
CA LYS A 104 -0.88 9.84 28.57
C LYS A 104 -1.84 9.38 29.67
N SER A 105 -2.79 8.51 29.32
CA SER A 105 -3.73 7.94 30.29
C SER A 105 -3.09 6.86 31.15
N TYR A 106 -2.02 6.19 30.67
CA TYR A 106 -1.37 5.11 31.38
C TYR A 106 -0.48 5.60 32.53
N SER A 107 0.45 6.49 32.29
CA SER A 107 1.41 7.00 33.27
C SER A 107 1.87 8.41 32.89
N LEU A 108 2.37 9.16 33.86
CA LEU A 108 3.09 10.41 33.66
C LEU A 108 4.56 10.19 33.25
N ASN A 109 5.08 8.99 33.51
CA ASN A 109 6.46 8.61 33.22
C ASN A 109 6.59 8.14 31.76
N LYS A 110 7.35 8.88 30.95
CA LYS A 110 7.55 8.59 29.52
C LYS A 110 8.09 7.16 29.28
N LYS A 111 9.00 6.68 30.12
CA LYS A 111 9.56 5.34 29.98
C LYS A 111 8.50 4.26 30.18
N GLU A 112 7.66 4.41 31.22
CA GLU A 112 6.53 3.49 31.47
C GLU A 112 5.49 3.54 30.34
N GLN A 113 5.25 4.72 29.75
CA GLN A 113 4.38 4.87 28.58
C GLN A 113 4.89 4.06 27.40
N GLU A 114 6.18 4.16 27.08
CA GLU A 114 6.78 3.43 25.96
C GLU A 114 6.82 1.91 26.22
N GLU A 115 7.17 1.49 27.42
CA GLU A 115 7.16 0.08 27.81
C GLU A 115 5.76 -0.52 27.71
N PHE A 116 4.73 0.21 28.14
CA PHE A 116 3.34 -0.19 27.99
C PHE A 116 2.92 -0.34 26.52
N LEU A 117 3.17 0.66 25.67
CA LEU A 117 2.78 0.58 24.28
C LEU A 117 3.49 -0.55 23.54
N LYS A 118 4.80 -0.73 23.77
CA LYS A 118 5.56 -1.85 23.21
C LYS A 118 4.99 -3.20 23.62
N ALA A 119 4.63 -3.36 24.88
CA ALA A 119 4.00 -4.58 25.37
C ALA A 119 2.62 -4.80 24.77
N ASN A 120 1.79 -3.74 24.69
CA ASN A 120 0.44 -3.81 24.15
C ASN A 120 0.41 -4.21 22.67
N PHE A 121 1.37 -3.74 21.88
CA PHE A 121 1.39 -4.05 20.44
C PHE A 121 2.29 -5.24 20.07
N LYS A 122 3.01 -5.83 21.01
CA LYS A 122 3.90 -6.97 20.72
C LYS A 122 3.16 -8.12 20.04
N ASN A 123 1.98 -8.44 20.54
CA ASN A 123 1.15 -9.56 20.07
C ASN A 123 0.22 -9.20 18.92
N LEU A 124 0.22 -7.95 18.46
CA LEU A 124 -0.64 -7.47 17.38
C LEU A 124 -0.37 -8.22 16.09
N LYS A 125 -1.42 -8.72 15.45
CA LYS A 125 -1.38 -9.38 14.15
C LYS A 125 -2.54 -8.89 13.28
N VAL A 126 -2.27 -8.59 12.03
CA VAL A 126 -3.30 -8.17 11.06
C VAL A 126 -3.18 -9.01 9.80
N GLU A 127 -4.25 -9.71 9.45
CA GLU A 127 -4.32 -10.55 8.25
C GLU A 127 -5.36 -10.02 7.29
N VAL A 128 -4.99 -9.86 6.02
CA VAL A 128 -5.93 -9.54 4.94
C VAL A 128 -6.67 -10.81 4.53
N LYS A 129 -8.00 -10.76 4.52
CA LYS A 129 -8.85 -11.88 4.09
C LYS A 129 -9.38 -11.67 2.69
N ASP A 130 -9.91 -10.49 2.39
CA ASP A 130 -10.45 -10.16 1.07
C ASP A 130 -10.14 -8.72 0.67
N LYS A 131 -10.29 -8.42 -0.62
CA LYS A 131 -10.06 -7.07 -1.17
C LYS A 131 -10.99 -6.81 -2.34
N LYS A 132 -11.68 -5.68 -2.29
CA LYS A 132 -12.63 -5.25 -3.31
C LYS A 132 -12.32 -3.83 -3.77
N LYS A 133 -12.23 -3.62 -5.08
CA LYS A 133 -12.12 -2.26 -5.62
C LYS A 133 -13.47 -1.57 -5.56
N THR A 134 -13.48 -0.35 -5.04
CA THR A 134 -14.63 0.54 -4.99
C THR A 134 -14.34 1.83 -5.75
N LYS A 135 -15.33 2.72 -5.85
CA LYS A 135 -15.15 4.05 -6.46
C LYS A 135 -14.21 4.93 -5.64
N ASP A 136 -14.21 4.75 -4.32
CA ASP A 136 -13.48 5.57 -3.34
C ASP A 136 -12.10 5.02 -3.00
N GLY A 137 -11.72 3.86 -3.58
CA GLY A 137 -10.43 3.25 -3.33
C GLY A 137 -10.47 1.73 -3.32
N LEU A 138 -9.66 1.13 -2.46
CA LEU A 138 -9.61 -0.31 -2.23
C LEU A 138 -10.18 -0.62 -0.85
N GLU A 139 -11.32 -1.28 -0.80
CA GLU A 139 -11.87 -1.85 0.44
C GLU A 139 -11.18 -3.19 0.73
N VAL A 140 -10.72 -3.36 1.96
CA VAL A 140 -9.96 -4.54 2.40
C VAL A 140 -10.56 -5.07 3.69
N ASP A 141 -11.00 -6.32 3.66
CA ASP A 141 -11.43 -7.04 4.85
C ASP A 141 -10.22 -7.62 5.57
N VAL A 142 -10.07 -7.29 6.84
CA VAL A 142 -8.95 -7.71 7.68
C VAL A 142 -9.43 -8.39 8.96
N GLU A 143 -8.63 -9.32 9.44
CA GLU A 143 -8.74 -9.84 10.81
C GLU A 143 -7.58 -9.28 11.64
N VAL A 144 -7.94 -8.60 12.72
CA VAL A 144 -6.99 -7.99 13.67
C VAL A 144 -7.04 -8.79 14.96
N SER A 145 -5.91 -9.30 15.40
CA SER A 145 -5.77 -10.06 16.64
C SER A 145 -4.78 -9.37 17.56
N ASN A 146 -5.20 -9.14 18.80
CA ASN A 146 -4.34 -8.59 19.85
C ASN A 146 -4.81 -9.02 21.23
N VAL A 147 -3.95 -8.87 22.23
CA VAL A 147 -4.26 -9.06 23.65
C VAL A 147 -5.02 -7.82 24.16
N CYS A 148 -6.07 -8.03 24.94
CA CYS A 148 -6.79 -6.94 25.59
C CYS A 148 -6.08 -6.52 26.88
N TYR A 149 -5.50 -5.35 26.91
CA TYR A 149 -4.77 -4.84 28.08
C TYR A 149 -5.65 -4.68 29.33
N ILE A 150 -6.96 -4.46 29.17
CA ILE A 150 -7.92 -4.37 30.27
C ILE A 150 -8.09 -5.74 30.94
N ASP A 151 -8.28 -6.80 30.14
CA ASP A 151 -8.44 -8.16 30.65
C ASP A 151 -7.18 -8.61 31.42
N VAL A 152 -6.00 -8.31 30.88
CA VAL A 152 -4.73 -8.62 31.56
C VAL A 152 -4.61 -7.87 32.88
N PHE A 153 -4.94 -6.57 32.88
CA PHE A 153 -4.90 -5.77 34.11
C PHE A 153 -5.85 -6.31 35.19
N ASP A 154 -7.05 -6.74 34.79
CA ASP A 154 -8.03 -7.30 35.71
C ASP A 154 -7.61 -8.68 36.26
N SER A 155 -6.90 -9.46 35.43
CA SER A 155 -6.39 -10.77 35.85
C SER A 155 -5.35 -10.70 36.98
N LEU A 156 -4.60 -9.61 37.07
CA LEU A 156 -3.52 -9.41 38.05
C LEU A 156 -4.02 -9.18 39.48
N LYS A 157 -5.30 -8.96 39.70
CA LYS A 157 -5.95 -8.79 41.03
C LYS A 157 -5.20 -7.84 41.97
N LYS A 158 -4.21 -8.37 42.73
CA LYS A 158 -3.45 -7.63 43.75
C LYS A 158 -2.09 -7.14 43.27
N ASP A 159 -1.45 -7.83 42.34
CA ASP A 159 -0.12 -7.48 41.82
C ASP A 159 -0.20 -6.65 40.54
N ARG A 160 -0.68 -5.41 40.69
CA ARG A 160 -0.84 -4.44 39.57
C ARG A 160 0.39 -3.55 39.39
N LEU A 161 1.58 -4.06 39.70
CA LEU A 161 2.81 -3.32 39.47
C LEU A 161 3.09 -3.20 38.01
N HIS A 162 3.61 -2.05 37.57
CA HIS A 162 3.94 -1.77 36.17
C HIS A 162 4.74 -2.90 35.50
N LYS A 163 5.81 -3.35 36.15
CA LYS A 163 6.67 -4.41 35.63
C LYS A 163 5.95 -5.74 35.39
N THR A 164 5.11 -6.15 36.36
CA THR A 164 4.32 -7.38 36.23
C THR A 164 3.30 -7.26 35.10
N PHE A 165 2.59 -6.13 35.06
CA PHE A 165 1.59 -5.88 34.01
C PHE A 165 2.19 -5.88 32.60
N VAL A 166 3.27 -5.14 32.38
CA VAL A 166 3.95 -5.09 31.08
C VAL A 166 4.48 -6.46 30.66
N LYS A 167 5.01 -7.24 31.60
CA LYS A 167 5.49 -8.60 31.34
C LYS A 167 4.35 -9.52 30.91
N GLU A 168 3.25 -9.53 31.66
CA GLU A 168 2.08 -10.36 31.35
C GLU A 168 1.42 -9.93 30.02
N LEU A 169 1.30 -8.63 29.77
CA LEU A 169 0.75 -8.10 28.52
C LEU A 169 1.58 -8.50 27.28
N ALA A 170 2.90 -8.59 27.45
CA ALA A 170 3.83 -8.99 26.40
C ALA A 170 3.95 -10.52 26.23
N ASP A 171 3.33 -11.33 27.08
CA ASP A 171 3.38 -12.79 26.96
C ASP A 171 2.60 -13.28 25.74
N GLU A 172 3.22 -14.13 24.94
CA GLU A 172 2.60 -14.72 23.74
C GLU A 172 1.48 -15.71 24.05
N LYS A 173 1.45 -16.24 25.30
CA LYS A 173 0.44 -17.18 25.79
C LYS A 173 -0.87 -16.52 26.19
N GLN A 174 -0.90 -15.18 26.29
CA GLN A 174 -2.13 -14.46 26.61
C GLN A 174 -3.21 -14.68 25.55
N ASP A 175 -4.44 -14.70 26.01
CA ASP A 175 -5.61 -14.83 25.13
C ASP A 175 -5.73 -13.64 24.19
N LYS A 176 -5.69 -13.92 22.88
CA LYS A 176 -5.81 -12.91 21.83
C LYS A 176 -7.25 -12.82 21.36
N LYS A 177 -7.80 -11.63 21.36
CA LYS A 177 -9.11 -11.38 20.77
C LYS A 177 -8.94 -11.04 19.30
N THR A 178 -9.71 -11.71 18.44
CA THR A 178 -9.72 -11.46 17.00
C THR A 178 -10.97 -10.69 16.61
N LYS A 179 -10.79 -9.60 15.89
CA LYS A 179 -11.87 -8.77 15.38
C LYS A 179 -11.78 -8.63 13.86
N LYS A 180 -12.93 -8.71 13.19
CA LYS A 180 -13.04 -8.42 11.75
C LYS A 180 -13.26 -6.94 11.57
N ALA A 181 -12.53 -6.35 10.64
CA ALA A 181 -12.66 -4.93 10.33
C ALA A 181 -12.56 -4.70 8.82
N LYS A 182 -13.19 -3.63 8.37
CA LYS A 182 -13.07 -3.14 6.99
C LYS A 182 -12.19 -1.90 6.98
N LEU A 183 -11.24 -1.89 6.06
CA LEU A 183 -10.34 -0.77 5.83
C LEU A 183 -10.56 -0.20 4.44
N LEU A 184 -10.62 1.11 4.34
CA LEU A 184 -10.50 1.80 3.07
C LEU A 184 -9.03 2.14 2.84
N MET A 185 -8.49 1.81 1.67
CA MET A 185 -7.09 2.03 1.35
C MET A 185 -6.96 2.81 0.04
N ASP A 186 -6.15 3.87 0.05
CA ASP A 186 -5.82 4.64 -1.14
C ASP A 186 -4.42 4.28 -1.65
N LYS A 187 -4.34 3.93 -2.94
CA LYS A 187 -3.08 3.53 -3.57
C LYS A 187 -2.22 4.74 -3.88
N LYS A 188 -1.09 4.87 -3.18
CA LYS A 188 -0.01 5.81 -3.51
C LYS A 188 1.05 5.12 -4.38
N PHE A 189 2.03 5.87 -4.85
CA PHE A 189 3.08 5.34 -5.74
C PHE A 189 3.82 4.12 -5.16
N SER A 190 4.18 4.15 -3.88
CA SER A 190 5.03 3.12 -3.24
C SER A 190 4.40 2.41 -2.05
N TYR A 191 3.17 2.77 -1.67
CA TYR A 191 2.45 2.21 -0.53
C TYR A 191 0.95 2.43 -0.66
N TYR A 192 0.17 1.88 0.28
CA TYR A 192 -1.24 2.21 0.46
C TYR A 192 -1.42 3.02 1.73
N LYS A 193 -2.10 4.18 1.65
CA LYS A 193 -2.59 4.92 2.81
C LYS A 193 -3.81 4.19 3.33
N ILE A 194 -3.89 4.00 4.64
CA ILE A 194 -4.94 3.25 5.33
C ILE A 194 -5.82 4.25 6.07
N TYR A 195 -7.12 4.18 5.84
CA TYR A 195 -8.12 4.93 6.58
C TYR A 195 -8.76 3.98 7.59
N GLU A 196 -8.49 4.24 8.86
CA GLU A 196 -8.85 3.36 9.96
C GLU A 196 -10.34 3.41 10.23
N SER A 197 -10.97 2.24 10.30
CA SER A 197 -12.32 2.09 10.85
C SER A 197 -12.26 1.93 12.36
N ARG A 198 -13.39 2.22 13.03
CA ARG A 198 -13.53 1.99 14.48
C ARG A 198 -13.22 0.55 14.87
N ASP A 199 -13.72 -0.43 14.09
CA ASP A 199 -13.51 -1.85 14.35
C ASP A 199 -12.03 -2.25 14.23
N PHE A 200 -11.29 -1.58 13.33
CA PHE A 200 -9.87 -1.79 13.20
C PHE A 200 -9.11 -1.28 14.43
N VAL A 201 -9.42 -0.07 14.88
CA VAL A 201 -8.82 0.51 16.10
C VAL A 201 -9.14 -0.36 17.32
N ASP A 202 -10.40 -0.81 17.46
CA ASP A 202 -10.78 -1.70 18.54
C ASP A 202 -10.06 -3.05 18.48
N GLY A 203 -9.86 -3.60 17.27
CA GLY A 203 -9.04 -4.79 17.07
C GLY A 203 -7.58 -4.60 17.48
N ILE A 204 -6.97 -3.45 17.16
CA ILE A 204 -5.60 -3.09 17.61
C ILE A 204 -5.52 -3.03 19.14
N LEU A 205 -6.56 -2.53 19.80
CA LEU A 205 -6.65 -2.44 21.26
C LEU A 205 -7.12 -3.74 21.91
N GLY A 206 -7.20 -4.85 21.17
CA GLY A 206 -7.65 -6.14 21.69
C GLY A 206 -9.11 -6.17 22.14
N GLY A 207 -9.97 -5.34 21.53
CA GLY A 207 -11.39 -5.23 21.89
C GLY A 207 -11.66 -4.39 23.12
N ALA A 208 -10.74 -3.50 23.50
CA ALA A 208 -10.88 -2.66 24.70
C ALA A 208 -11.98 -1.60 24.57
N LEU A 209 -12.36 -1.18 23.34
CA LEU A 209 -13.39 -0.14 23.15
C LEU A 209 -14.79 -0.57 23.64
N LYS A 210 -15.09 -1.88 23.66
CA LYS A 210 -16.36 -2.38 24.19
C LYS A 210 -16.57 -2.03 25.67
N TYR A 211 -15.47 -1.91 26.43
CA TYR A 211 -15.54 -1.52 27.85
C TYR A 211 -15.92 -0.05 28.03
N SER A 212 -15.76 0.79 27.01
CA SER A 212 -16.21 2.17 27.04
C SER A 212 -17.72 2.30 26.83
N GLU A 213 -18.38 1.29 26.23
CA GLU A 213 -19.80 1.30 25.92
C GLU A 213 -20.66 0.59 26.96
N ASP A 214 -20.05 -0.26 27.77
CA ASP A 214 -20.73 -1.04 28.77
C ASP A 214 -20.89 -0.20 30.06
N GLU A 215 -22.08 0.41 30.28
CA GLU A 215 -22.42 1.25 31.46
C GLU A 215 -22.21 0.52 32.79
N ARG A 216 -22.02 -0.82 32.78
CA ARG A 216 -21.72 -1.62 33.97
C ARG A 216 -20.38 -1.29 34.64
N TRP A 217 -19.47 -0.57 33.97
CA TRP A 217 -18.25 -0.05 34.59
C TRP A 217 -18.52 1.23 35.42
N GLY A 218 -19.74 1.71 35.41
CA GLY A 218 -20.21 2.74 36.33
C GLY A 218 -20.31 2.23 37.74
N CYS A 219 -19.37 2.63 38.59
CA CYS A 219 -19.58 2.86 40.04
C CYS A 219 -19.51 1.71 41.04
N LYS A 220 -18.96 0.55 40.79
CA LYS A 220 -18.85 -0.41 41.92
C LYS A 220 -17.46 -0.84 42.36
N ASN A 221 -16.41 -0.52 41.67
CA ASN A 221 -15.06 -0.79 42.19
C ASN A 221 -14.11 0.35 41.87
N THR A 222 -13.38 0.75 42.88
CA THR A 222 -12.24 1.69 42.91
C THR A 222 -11.08 1.27 41.99
N ALA A 223 -11.37 0.56 40.93
CA ALA A 223 -10.45 0.28 39.87
C ALA A 223 -10.25 1.56 39.08
N SER A 224 -9.36 2.33 39.65
CA SER A 224 -8.50 3.23 38.95
C SER A 224 -9.19 4.33 38.08
N PHE A 225 -9.08 5.54 38.57
CA PHE A 225 -9.09 6.80 37.82
C PHE A 225 -8.57 6.67 36.40
N PHE A 226 -7.71 5.76 36.14
CA PHE A 226 -7.05 5.32 34.95
C PHE A 226 -7.99 4.80 33.86
N VAL A 227 -8.80 3.81 34.15
CA VAL A 227 -9.77 3.24 33.18
C VAL A 227 -10.87 4.25 32.88
N LYS A 228 -11.27 5.05 33.86
CA LYS A 228 -12.31 6.08 33.72
C LYS A 228 -11.90 7.19 32.73
N HIS A 229 -10.64 7.62 32.73
CA HIS A 229 -10.13 8.61 31.78
C HIS A 229 -9.99 8.06 30.35
N ILE A 230 -9.55 6.83 30.17
CA ILE A 230 -9.48 6.16 28.88
C ILE A 230 -10.89 6.00 28.30
N ILE A 231 -11.84 5.55 29.10
CA ILE A 231 -13.24 5.32 28.70
C ILE A 231 -13.93 6.64 28.30
N LEU A 232 -13.78 7.69 29.09
CA LEU A 232 -14.38 9.01 28.79
C LEU A 232 -13.82 9.62 27.49
N PHE A 233 -12.54 9.38 27.21
CA PHE A 233 -11.93 9.89 26.00
C PHE A 233 -12.32 9.07 24.76
N LEU A 234 -12.39 7.75 24.88
CA LEU A 234 -12.82 6.88 23.78
C LEU A 234 -14.30 7.09 23.44
N SER A 235 -15.16 7.44 24.41
CA SER A 235 -16.54 7.84 24.14
C SER A 235 -16.63 9.19 23.41
N ASN A 236 -15.77 10.16 23.73
CA ASN A 236 -15.67 11.42 23.01
C ASN A 236 -15.07 11.24 21.58
N PHE A 237 -14.26 10.22 21.36
CA PHE A 237 -13.75 9.87 20.04
C PHE A 237 -14.87 9.40 19.08
N ASN A 238 -15.93 8.80 19.59
CA ASN A 238 -17.14 8.48 18.82
C ASN A 238 -17.78 9.73 18.19
N ILE A 239 -17.78 10.85 18.88
CA ILE A 239 -18.35 12.12 18.38
C ILE A 239 -17.46 12.67 17.22
N LEU A 240 -16.15 12.52 17.31
CA LEU A 240 -15.21 13.01 16.28
C LEU A 240 -15.21 12.16 15.01
N VAL A 241 -15.44 10.86 15.11
CA VAL A 241 -15.53 9.95 13.94
C VAL A 241 -16.89 10.08 13.24
N CYS A 242 -17.99 10.32 13.98
CA CYS A 242 -19.31 10.53 13.40
C CYS A 242 -19.51 11.91 12.76
N GLN A 243 -18.65 12.90 13.04
CA GLN A 243 -18.74 14.23 12.41
C GLN A 243 -17.95 14.37 11.10
N VAL A 244 -17.28 13.31 10.63
CA VAL A 244 -16.42 13.34 9.44
C VAL A 244 -16.88 12.29 8.38
N ILE A 245 -18.04 11.68 8.59
CA ILE A 245 -18.81 10.94 7.57
C ILE A 245 -20.04 11.73 7.21
#